data_b6fd0e5ad9c03b1cc8ce70ea80d383f1
#
_entry.id   b6fd0e5ad9c03b1cc8ce70ea80d383f1
#
_cell.length_a   1.000
_cell.length_b   1.000
_cell.length_c   1.000
_cell.angle_alpha   90.00
_cell.angle_beta   90.00
_cell.angle_gamma   90.00
#
_symmetry.space_group_name_H-M   'P 1'
#
loop_
_entity.id
_entity.type
_entity.pdbx_description
1 polymer ?
#
loop_
_entity_poly.entity_id
_entity_poly.type
_entity_poly.pdbx_seq_one_letter_code
_entity_poly.pdbx_strand_id
1 'polypeptide(L)'
;ADGSNTASGLATIDSQLRVNPIGSFVPNIARAELTGTGDGRLFAFFANPTDSRTFIAEIEKTTARVAAQTSLPGVDLGNGWAFAFWGGDFYLFTAPAGSSTITRYRPTDGSLAAVARYPSVIVGAGVSTCAPFVPPK
;
A
#
# COMPACT_ATOMS: atom_id res chain seq x y z
N ALA A 1 15.77 -1.64 25.01
CA ALA A 1 15.37 -1.45 23.60
C ALA A 1 14.29 -0.38 23.60
N ASP A 2 14.66 0.80 23.16
CA ASP A 2 13.81 1.95 23.01
C ASP A 2 12.79 1.65 21.90
N GLY A 3 11.56 1.39 22.29
CA GLY A 3 10.41 1.21 21.39
C GLY A 3 9.94 2.54 20.83
N SER A 4 10.83 3.35 20.26
CA SER A 4 10.43 4.55 19.54
C SER A 4 9.56 4.15 18.37
N ASN A 5 8.27 4.32 18.55
CA ASN A 5 7.28 4.31 17.49
C ASN A 5 7.56 5.53 16.57
N THR A 6 8.59 5.40 15.74
CA THR A 6 8.98 6.45 14.81
C THR A 6 7.81 6.62 13.84
N ALA A 7 7.11 7.72 13.98
CA ALA A 7 6.06 8.10 13.05
C ALA A 7 6.65 8.08 11.63
N SER A 8 6.09 7.24 10.76
CA SER A 8 6.48 7.25 9.36
C SER A 8 5.85 8.46 8.66
N GLY A 9 6.48 8.89 7.58
CA GLY A 9 6.06 10.08 6.86
C GLY A 9 6.26 9.95 5.36
N LEU A 10 5.77 10.94 4.66
CA LEU A 10 5.91 11.10 3.22
C LEU A 10 7.06 12.06 2.90
N ALA A 11 7.82 11.73 1.88
CA ALA A 11 8.86 12.57 1.31
C ALA A 11 8.85 12.45 -0.22
N THR A 12 9.39 13.46 -0.90
CA THR A 12 9.74 13.37 -2.31
C THR A 12 11.23 13.12 -2.47
N ILE A 13 11.61 12.49 -3.58
CA ILE A 13 13.00 12.39 -4.03
C ILE A 13 13.10 13.22 -5.31
N ASP A 14 13.99 14.20 -5.33
CA ASP A 14 14.21 15.04 -6.51
C ASP A 14 15.17 14.39 -7.53
N SER A 15 15.37 15.07 -8.68
CA SER A 15 16.26 14.59 -9.73
C SER A 15 17.75 14.54 -9.33
N GLN A 16 18.11 15.12 -8.21
CA GLN A 16 19.45 15.07 -7.62
C GLN A 16 19.53 14.01 -6.51
N LEU A 17 18.51 13.14 -6.38
CA LEU A 17 18.38 12.10 -5.36
C LEU A 17 18.34 12.62 -3.92
N ARG A 18 17.93 13.87 -3.71
CA ARG A 18 17.73 14.42 -2.37
C ARG A 18 16.33 14.09 -1.88
N VAL A 19 16.27 13.68 -0.61
CA VAL A 19 15.00 13.42 0.07
C VAL A 19 14.47 14.73 0.67
N ASN A 20 13.27 15.13 0.26
CA ASN A 20 12.60 16.33 0.74
C ASN A 20 11.35 15.92 1.54
N PRO A 21 11.37 16.00 2.89
CA PRO A 21 10.23 15.61 3.71
C PRO A 21 9.00 16.49 3.42
N ILE A 22 7.84 15.84 3.34
CA ILE A 22 6.52 16.51 3.25
C ILE A 22 5.91 16.61 4.65
N GLY A 23 5.87 15.49 5.39
CA GLY A 23 5.31 15.43 6.73
C GLY A 23 5.05 14.02 7.21
N SER A 24 4.69 13.89 8.50
CA SER A 24 4.23 12.62 9.07
C SER A 24 2.82 12.30 8.59
N PHE A 25 2.50 11.00 8.48
CA PHE A 25 1.13 10.58 8.17
C PHE A 25 0.15 10.98 9.29
N VAL A 26 -1.02 11.47 8.89
CA VAL A 26 -2.10 11.85 9.82
C VAL A 26 -3.42 11.22 9.34
N PRO A 27 -4.03 10.32 10.14
CA PRO A 27 -3.51 9.72 11.39
C PRO A 27 -2.22 8.93 11.19
N ASN A 28 -1.52 8.64 12.28
CA ASN A 28 -0.22 7.96 12.23
C ASN A 28 -0.33 6.56 11.61
N ILE A 29 0.53 6.30 10.63
CA ILE A 29 0.73 5.00 10.00
C ILE A 29 2.17 4.57 10.28
N ALA A 30 2.36 3.49 11.03
CA ALA A 30 3.69 3.08 11.48
C ALA A 30 4.58 2.58 10.34
N ARG A 31 4.02 1.79 9.42
CA ARG A 31 4.70 1.27 8.22
C ARG A 31 3.69 1.12 7.10
N ALA A 32 4.00 1.63 5.92
CA ALA A 32 3.15 1.53 4.75
C ALA A 32 3.97 1.24 3.50
N GLU A 33 3.43 0.39 2.64
CA GLU A 33 3.83 0.36 1.24
C GLU A 33 3.05 1.43 0.47
N LEU A 34 3.65 2.02 -0.56
CA LEU A 34 3.06 3.08 -1.36
C LEU A 34 2.98 2.67 -2.82
N THR A 35 1.85 3.00 -3.46
CA THR A 35 1.70 2.89 -4.93
C THR A 35 0.98 4.10 -5.49
N GLY A 36 1.34 4.46 -6.72
CA GLY A 36 0.65 5.48 -7.50
C GLY A 36 -0.38 4.89 -8.46
N THR A 37 -1.29 5.71 -8.91
CA THR A 37 -2.23 5.40 -10.00
C THR A 37 -1.96 6.28 -11.20
N GLY A 38 -2.41 5.89 -12.38
CA GLY A 38 -2.18 6.63 -13.63
C GLY A 38 -2.82 8.03 -13.68
N ASP A 39 -3.81 8.32 -12.81
CA ASP A 39 -4.40 9.66 -12.61
C ASP A 39 -3.65 10.49 -11.54
N GLY A 40 -2.51 10.00 -11.07
CA GLY A 40 -1.63 10.72 -10.18
C GLY A 40 -2.05 10.70 -8.71
N ARG A 41 -2.92 9.78 -8.29
CA ARG A 41 -3.25 9.56 -6.87
C ARG A 41 -2.19 8.68 -6.21
N LEU A 42 -2.03 8.84 -4.91
CA LEU A 42 -1.11 8.05 -4.08
C LEU A 42 -1.90 7.25 -3.06
N PHE A 43 -1.57 5.97 -2.94
CA PHE A 43 -2.19 5.06 -1.99
C PHE A 43 -1.16 4.42 -1.08
N ALA A 44 -1.58 4.15 0.16
CA ALA A 44 -0.83 3.42 1.17
C ALA A 44 -1.54 2.11 1.51
N PHE A 45 -0.77 1.05 1.73
CA PHE A 45 -1.23 -0.25 2.21
C PHE A 45 -0.51 -0.59 3.51
N PHE A 46 -1.25 -0.80 4.59
CA PHE A 46 -0.70 -0.93 5.94
C PHE A 46 -1.63 -1.69 6.87
N ALA A 47 -1.09 -2.15 8.02
CA ALA A 47 -1.89 -2.60 9.15
C ALA A 47 -1.86 -1.56 10.27
N ASN A 48 -2.98 -1.42 10.95
CA ASN A 48 -3.06 -0.65 12.18
C ASN A 48 -2.23 -1.35 13.28
N PRO A 49 -1.27 -0.66 13.90
CA PRO A 49 -0.40 -1.28 14.89
C PRO A 49 -1.11 -1.73 16.18
N THR A 50 -2.31 -1.20 16.44
CA THR A 50 -3.05 -1.49 17.68
C THR A 50 -3.92 -2.75 17.59
N ASP A 51 -4.55 -2.99 16.44
CA ASP A 51 -5.53 -4.07 16.26
C ASP A 51 -5.28 -4.96 15.05
N SER A 52 -4.15 -4.74 14.36
CA SER A 52 -3.71 -5.48 13.17
C SER A 52 -4.70 -5.48 11.99
N ARG A 53 -5.74 -4.65 12.03
CA ARG A 53 -6.61 -4.47 10.87
C ARG A 53 -5.84 -3.86 9.72
N THR A 54 -6.10 -4.35 8.53
CA THR A 54 -5.42 -3.94 7.30
C THR A 54 -6.25 -2.94 6.52
N PHE A 55 -5.60 -1.97 5.92
CA PHE A 55 -6.22 -0.86 5.20
C PHE A 55 -5.50 -0.54 3.90
N ILE A 56 -6.27 -0.06 2.92
CA ILE A 56 -5.78 0.80 1.85
C ILE A 56 -6.28 2.21 2.15
N ALA A 57 -5.40 3.20 2.02
CA ALA A 57 -5.74 4.61 2.21
C ALA A 57 -5.23 5.46 1.05
N GLU A 58 -6.01 6.44 0.63
CA GLU A 58 -5.55 7.50 -0.25
C GLU A 58 -4.81 8.56 0.56
N ILE A 59 -3.64 8.99 0.09
CA ILE A 59 -2.76 9.93 0.76
C ILE A 59 -2.69 11.24 -0.04
N GLU A 60 -2.93 12.35 0.62
CA GLU A 60 -2.67 13.68 0.06
C GLU A 60 -1.16 13.90 -0.08
N LYS A 61 -0.69 14.02 -1.31
CA LYS A 61 0.74 14.10 -1.64
C LYS A 61 1.44 15.37 -1.10
N THR A 62 0.68 16.41 -0.79
CA THR A 62 1.21 17.70 -0.32
C THR A 62 1.25 17.84 1.19
N THR A 63 0.51 17.01 1.92
CA THR A 63 0.33 17.16 3.37
C THR A 63 0.61 15.87 4.15
N ALA A 64 0.75 14.73 3.46
CA ALA A 64 0.82 13.38 4.03
C ALA A 64 -0.45 12.96 4.84
N ARG A 65 -1.58 13.66 4.65
CA ARG A 65 -2.84 13.30 5.32
C ARG A 65 -3.53 12.16 4.61
N VAL A 66 -4.19 11.31 5.39
CA VAL A 66 -5.12 10.30 4.87
C VAL A 66 -6.40 11.01 4.41
N ALA A 67 -6.67 11.00 3.12
CA ALA A 67 -7.87 11.59 2.53
C ALA A 67 -9.08 10.65 2.68
N ALA A 68 -8.86 9.35 2.48
CA ALA A 68 -9.87 8.30 2.62
C ALA A 68 -9.19 6.97 2.94
N GLN A 69 -9.88 6.07 3.64
CA GLN A 69 -9.36 4.72 3.88
C GLN A 69 -10.46 3.67 3.81
N THR A 70 -10.08 2.47 3.40
CA THR A 70 -10.94 1.29 3.33
C THR A 70 -10.31 0.15 4.11
N SER A 71 -11.06 -0.47 5.00
CA SER A 71 -10.66 -1.68 5.70
C SER A 71 -10.73 -2.89 4.78
N LEU A 72 -9.76 -3.80 4.91
CA LEU A 72 -9.65 -5.02 4.12
C LEU A 72 -9.82 -6.24 5.03
N PRO A 73 -11.04 -6.66 5.33
CA PRO A 73 -11.30 -7.77 6.25
C PRO A 73 -10.71 -9.09 5.72
N GLY A 74 -10.03 -9.82 6.61
CA GLY A 74 -9.42 -11.11 6.27
C GLY A 74 -8.08 -11.02 5.53
N VAL A 75 -7.54 -9.83 5.29
CA VAL A 75 -6.20 -9.63 4.73
C VAL A 75 -5.22 -9.46 5.88
N ASP A 76 -4.30 -10.42 6.03
CA ASP A 76 -3.20 -10.38 7.00
C ASP A 76 -1.89 -10.12 6.25
N LEU A 77 -1.15 -9.07 6.64
CA LEU A 77 0.11 -8.68 6.00
C LEU A 77 1.20 -9.74 6.17
N GLY A 78 1.26 -10.36 7.36
CA GLY A 78 2.33 -11.29 7.70
C GLY A 78 3.69 -10.60 7.84
N ASN A 79 4.75 -11.35 7.49
CA ASN A 79 6.15 -10.91 7.65
C ASN A 79 6.71 -10.10 6.48
N GLY A 80 5.98 -10.04 5.38
CA GLY A 80 6.35 -9.25 4.20
C GLY A 80 5.12 -8.93 3.38
N TRP A 81 5.04 -7.70 2.92
CA TRP A 81 3.93 -7.26 2.08
C TRP A 81 4.38 -6.21 1.06
N ALA A 82 3.62 -6.12 0.01
CA ALA A 82 3.74 -5.10 -1.02
C ALA A 82 2.39 -4.89 -1.69
N PHE A 83 2.23 -3.86 -2.48
CA PHE A 83 1.06 -3.75 -3.33
C PHE A 83 1.31 -2.91 -4.58
N ALA A 84 0.43 -3.07 -5.56
CA ALA A 84 0.50 -2.37 -6.82
C ALA A 84 -0.91 -2.12 -7.37
N PHE A 85 -1.07 -1.04 -8.13
CA PHE A 85 -2.30 -0.72 -8.84
C PHE A 85 -2.17 -1.10 -10.32
N TRP A 86 -3.13 -1.87 -10.85
CA TRP A 86 -3.17 -2.23 -12.26
C TRP A 86 -4.60 -2.51 -12.73
N GLY A 87 -4.98 -1.95 -13.88
CA GLY A 87 -6.25 -2.26 -14.52
C GLY A 87 -7.50 -1.89 -13.70
N GLY A 88 -7.39 -0.86 -12.85
CA GLY A 88 -8.47 -0.42 -11.96
C GLY A 88 -8.54 -1.15 -10.62
N ASP A 89 -7.72 -2.18 -10.41
CA ASP A 89 -7.70 -2.99 -9.20
C ASP A 89 -6.37 -2.82 -8.45
N PHE A 90 -6.37 -3.06 -7.13
CA PHE A 90 -5.15 -3.21 -6.34
C PHE A 90 -4.80 -4.69 -6.18
N TYR A 91 -3.53 -5.02 -6.34
CA TYR A 91 -2.97 -6.34 -6.11
C TYR A 91 -2.13 -6.30 -4.84
N LEU A 92 -2.56 -7.04 -3.84
CA LEU A 92 -1.99 -7.09 -2.49
C LEU A 92 -1.17 -8.37 -2.38
N PHE A 93 0.11 -8.22 -2.11
CA PHE A 93 1.05 -9.32 -1.87
C PHE A 93 1.24 -9.42 -0.37
N THR A 94 0.84 -10.51 0.26
CA THR A 94 0.91 -10.69 1.72
C THR A 94 1.49 -12.05 2.05
N ALA A 95 2.26 -12.17 3.13
CA ALA A 95 2.99 -13.39 3.48
C ALA A 95 2.83 -13.78 4.96
N PRO A 96 1.61 -14.15 5.42
CA PRO A 96 1.40 -14.55 6.81
C PRO A 96 2.06 -15.89 7.18
N ALA A 97 2.33 -16.75 6.21
CA ALA A 97 2.86 -18.11 6.42
C ALA A 97 4.14 -18.41 5.64
N GLY A 98 4.97 -17.38 5.36
CA GLY A 98 6.26 -17.58 4.69
C GLY A 98 6.20 -17.75 3.16
N SER A 99 5.01 -17.69 2.59
CA SER A 99 4.75 -17.67 1.14
C SER A 99 3.74 -16.57 0.85
N SER A 100 3.81 -15.97 -0.35
CA SER A 100 2.93 -14.87 -0.69
C SER A 100 1.60 -15.35 -1.24
N THR A 101 0.52 -14.76 -0.72
CA THR A 101 -0.80 -14.76 -1.34
C THR A 101 -0.98 -13.45 -2.10
N ILE A 102 -1.46 -13.50 -3.33
CA ILE A 102 -1.79 -12.33 -4.14
C ILE A 102 -3.32 -12.19 -4.10
N THR A 103 -3.79 -11.14 -3.45
CA THR A 103 -5.22 -10.82 -3.34
C THR A 103 -5.51 -9.60 -4.21
N ARG A 104 -6.49 -9.71 -5.10
CA ARG A 104 -7.02 -8.57 -5.85
C ARG A 104 -8.11 -7.90 -5.02
N TYR A 105 -7.97 -6.60 -4.80
CA TYR A 105 -9.00 -5.73 -4.27
C TYR A 105 -9.55 -4.84 -5.39
N ARG A 106 -10.85 -4.88 -5.60
CA ARG A 106 -11.54 -4.05 -6.59
C ARG A 106 -12.28 -2.91 -5.90
N PRO A 107 -11.85 -1.65 -6.09
CA PRO A 107 -12.48 -0.50 -5.42
C PRO A 107 -13.93 -0.25 -5.85
N THR A 108 -14.30 -0.63 -7.07
CA THR A 108 -15.63 -0.34 -7.63
C THR A 108 -16.77 -1.10 -6.96
N ASP A 109 -16.50 -2.27 -6.39
CA ASP A 109 -17.48 -3.12 -5.72
C ASP A 109 -17.03 -3.61 -4.33
N GLY A 110 -15.81 -3.24 -3.91
CA GLY A 110 -15.22 -3.64 -2.63
C GLY A 110 -14.79 -5.10 -2.55
N SER A 111 -14.81 -5.85 -3.66
CA SER A 111 -14.52 -7.28 -3.66
C SER A 111 -13.04 -7.58 -3.40
N LEU A 112 -12.79 -8.64 -2.63
CA LEU A 112 -11.48 -9.22 -2.35
C LEU A 112 -11.46 -10.66 -2.88
N ALA A 113 -10.47 -10.99 -3.70
CA ALA A 113 -10.30 -12.34 -4.25
C ALA A 113 -8.83 -12.74 -4.27
N ALA A 114 -8.47 -13.86 -3.64
CA ALA A 114 -7.16 -14.46 -3.80
C ALA A 114 -7.04 -14.97 -5.25
N VAL A 115 -6.10 -14.42 -6.00
CA VAL A 115 -5.92 -14.69 -7.45
C VAL A 115 -4.72 -15.55 -7.75
N ALA A 116 -3.71 -15.56 -6.87
CA ALA A 116 -2.52 -16.38 -7.04
C ALA A 116 -1.82 -16.63 -5.70
N ARG A 117 -0.89 -17.60 -5.70
CA ARG A 117 0.06 -17.87 -4.62
C ARG A 117 1.46 -18.01 -5.20
N TYR A 118 2.45 -17.55 -4.43
CA TYR A 118 3.85 -17.65 -4.80
C TYR A 118 4.67 -18.21 -3.63
N PRO A 119 5.58 -19.16 -3.87
CA PRO A 119 6.24 -19.88 -2.78
C PRO A 119 7.26 -19.06 -1.97
N SER A 120 7.61 -17.87 -2.43
CA SER A 120 8.52 -16.97 -1.72
C SER A 120 7.79 -15.73 -1.21
N VAL A 121 8.41 -15.03 -0.26
CA VAL A 121 7.91 -13.76 0.28
C VAL A 121 8.20 -12.64 -0.71
N ILE A 122 7.15 -11.95 -1.18
CA ILE A 122 7.24 -10.76 -2.02
C ILE A 122 7.20 -9.54 -1.10
N VAL A 123 8.26 -8.75 -1.11
CA VAL A 123 8.45 -7.59 -0.23
C VAL A 123 8.53 -6.25 -0.97
N GLY A 124 8.24 -6.26 -2.26
CA GLY A 124 8.23 -5.05 -3.08
C GLY A 124 7.43 -5.28 -4.35
N ALA A 125 6.67 -4.28 -4.76
CA ALA A 125 5.96 -4.25 -6.03
C ALA A 125 6.01 -2.83 -6.58
N GLY A 126 6.01 -2.71 -7.90
CA GLY A 126 6.00 -1.42 -8.57
C GLY A 126 5.24 -1.49 -9.88
N VAL A 127 4.67 -0.37 -10.26
CA VAL A 127 3.99 -0.21 -11.55
C VAL A 127 4.45 1.07 -12.22
N SER A 128 4.29 1.11 -13.54
CA SER A 128 4.48 2.34 -14.30
C SER A 128 3.48 3.41 -13.86
N THR A 129 3.88 4.68 -13.90
CA THR A 129 2.98 5.84 -13.76
C THR A 129 1.89 5.89 -14.85
N CYS A 130 2.03 5.08 -15.90
CA CYS A 130 1.04 4.88 -16.95
C CYS A 130 0.18 3.62 -16.73
N ALA A 131 0.07 3.13 -15.50
CA ALA A 131 -0.76 1.95 -15.21
C ALA A 131 -2.22 2.17 -15.68
N PRO A 132 -2.80 1.24 -16.44
CA PRO A 132 -4.14 1.42 -16.98
C PRO A 132 -5.19 1.38 -15.86
N PHE A 133 -6.29 2.13 -16.07
CA PHE A 133 -7.47 2.12 -15.18
C PHE A 133 -8.44 0.98 -15.47
N VAL A 134 -8.35 0.39 -16.66
CA VAL A 134 -9.14 -0.75 -17.06
C VAL A 134 -8.21 -1.88 -17.48
N PRO A 135 -8.57 -3.14 -17.26
CA PRO A 135 -7.78 -4.26 -17.73
C PRO A 135 -7.55 -4.15 -19.25
N PRO A 136 -6.34 -4.42 -19.75
CA PRO A 136 -6.13 -4.53 -21.18
C PRO A 136 -7.02 -5.64 -21.76
N LYS A 137 -7.55 -5.40 -22.95
CA LYS A 137 -8.37 -6.39 -23.68
C LYS A 137 -7.52 -7.52 -24.23
#